data_6d4fddf59958229e3569d93d52864190
#
_entry.id   6d4fddf59958229e3569d93d52864190
#
_cell.length_a   1.000
_cell.length_b   1.000
_cell.length_c   1.000
_cell.angle_alpha   90.00
_cell.angle_beta   90.00
_cell.angle_gamma   90.00
#
_symmetry.space_group_name_H-M   'P 1'
#
loop_
_entity.id
_entity.type
_entity.pdbx_description
1 polymer ?
#
loop_
_entity_poly.entity_id
_entity_poly.type
_entity_poly.pdbx_seq_one_letter_code
_entity_poly.pdbx_strand_id
1 'polypeptide(L)'
;MTRKAAFPVLVLSILLLGCLAAQAKPVPEWTWRGENALNRKRKNDSYSFKVFKTEDQSMTRLHEGRFYPLLQYLGDRYGVDINKMSLDSLSAGPGEPYTYRIVIPEIERDATVWAQRVDVYSNVDNNTAGDPIFEYYQLYAVSEKDTEPLFDQFEVKERSRGGAALMTALIPGAGQFYKGHTFKGGVILGSEIALGAAAWSAHKKSLYYKDMVASGAPGTDSWQSKGIGMRRLRNTALVAMGGIWAFGLYDALATESMPFLYVSAPQGGQLTVAPSSMGMGLTLVYRF
;
A
#
# COMPACT_ATOMS: atom_id res chain seq x y z
N MET A 1 2.19 28.80 -36.85
CA MET A 1 1.73 29.37 -35.54
C MET A 1 1.23 28.35 -34.52
N THR A 2 1.55 27.07 -34.56
CA THR A 2 0.81 26.02 -33.79
C THR A 2 1.63 25.18 -32.82
N ARG A 3 2.90 25.49 -32.54
CA ARG A 3 3.74 24.70 -31.60
C ARG A 3 3.68 25.15 -30.12
N LYS A 4 2.98 26.23 -29.77
CA LYS A 4 3.02 26.82 -28.42
C LYS A 4 1.98 26.25 -27.42
N ALA A 5 0.97 25.52 -27.89
CA ALA A 5 -0.10 24.97 -27.05
C ALA A 5 0.08 23.48 -26.68
N ALA A 6 1.02 22.76 -27.28
CA ALA A 6 1.15 21.31 -27.12
C ALA A 6 1.64 20.89 -25.72
N PHE A 7 2.50 21.67 -25.08
CA PHE A 7 3.11 21.31 -23.78
C PHE A 7 2.10 21.31 -22.61
N PRO A 8 1.26 22.35 -22.41
CA PRO A 8 0.28 22.31 -21.33
C PRO A 8 -0.82 21.26 -21.54
N VAL A 9 -1.18 20.95 -22.79
CA VAL A 9 -2.14 19.90 -23.13
C VAL A 9 -1.58 18.52 -22.81
N LEU A 10 -0.31 18.27 -23.12
CA LEU A 10 0.35 17.00 -22.79
C LEU A 10 0.42 16.76 -21.26
N VAL A 11 0.77 17.79 -20.49
CA VAL A 11 0.83 17.70 -19.01
C VAL A 11 -0.57 17.46 -18.45
N LEU A 12 -1.60 18.14 -18.94
CA LEU A 12 -2.98 17.95 -18.51
C LEU A 12 -3.51 16.55 -18.88
N SER A 13 -3.13 16.03 -20.05
CA SER A 13 -3.52 14.67 -20.47
C SER A 13 -2.86 13.59 -19.61
N ILE A 14 -1.61 13.75 -19.21
CA ILE A 14 -0.90 12.82 -18.30
C ILE A 14 -1.55 12.87 -16.90
N LEU A 15 -1.93 14.05 -16.42
CA LEU A 15 -2.62 14.20 -15.14
C LEU A 15 -4.02 13.57 -15.16
N LEU A 16 -4.79 13.74 -16.24
CA LEU A 16 -6.10 13.12 -16.42
C LEU A 16 -6.02 11.59 -16.52
N LEU A 17 -5.05 11.05 -17.24
CA LEU A 17 -4.79 9.60 -17.28
C LEU A 17 -4.41 9.03 -15.91
N GLY A 18 -3.63 9.76 -15.12
CA GLY A 18 -3.33 9.41 -13.73
C GLY A 18 -4.56 9.39 -12.81
N CYS A 19 -5.55 10.27 -13.05
CA CYS A 19 -6.80 10.30 -12.28
C CYS A 19 -7.74 9.13 -12.61
N LEU A 20 -7.80 8.71 -13.87
CA LEU A 20 -8.67 7.60 -14.31
C LEU A 20 -8.24 6.24 -13.76
N ALA A 21 -6.96 6.06 -13.44
CA ALA A 21 -6.44 4.85 -12.79
C ALA A 21 -6.79 4.74 -11.29
N ALA A 22 -7.50 5.72 -10.71
CA ALA A 22 -7.66 5.87 -9.26
C ALA A 22 -8.89 5.18 -8.65
N GLN A 23 -9.66 4.39 -9.41
CA GLN A 23 -10.92 3.80 -8.90
C GLN A 23 -10.83 2.32 -8.49
N ALA A 24 -9.70 1.66 -8.69
CA ALA A 24 -9.52 0.29 -8.20
C ALA A 24 -9.27 0.30 -6.69
N LYS A 25 -9.95 -0.60 -5.97
CA LYS A 25 -9.69 -0.81 -4.53
C LYS A 25 -8.19 -1.06 -4.33
N PRO A 26 -7.53 -0.35 -3.41
CA PRO A 26 -6.09 -0.48 -3.24
C PRO A 26 -5.72 -1.90 -2.81
N VAL A 27 -4.80 -2.48 -3.55
CA VAL A 27 -4.28 -3.84 -3.27
C VAL A 27 -3.42 -3.79 -2.01
N PRO A 28 -3.66 -4.64 -0.99
CA PRO A 28 -2.87 -4.64 0.22
C PRO A 28 -1.39 -4.92 -0.05
N GLU A 29 -0.51 -4.25 0.69
CA GLU A 29 0.94 -4.36 0.55
C GLU A 29 1.43 -5.83 0.67
N TRP A 30 0.80 -6.61 1.53
CA TRP A 30 1.19 -8.00 1.79
C TRP A 30 0.93 -8.95 0.62
N THR A 31 0.08 -8.63 -0.35
CA THR A 31 -0.20 -9.51 -1.50
C THR A 31 0.97 -9.59 -2.50
N TRP A 32 1.83 -8.56 -2.55
CA TRP A 32 2.93 -8.47 -3.51
C TRP A 32 4.33 -8.32 -2.88
N ARG A 33 4.41 -8.07 -1.59
CA ARG A 33 5.68 -7.76 -0.92
C ARG A 33 6.56 -8.96 -0.63
N GLY A 34 6.08 -10.17 -0.83
CA GLY A 34 6.80 -11.41 -0.58
C GLY A 34 6.95 -11.77 0.91
N GLU A 35 6.96 -13.06 1.21
CA GLU A 35 6.95 -13.61 2.58
C GLU A 35 8.15 -13.16 3.43
N ASN A 36 9.35 -13.06 2.82
CA ASN A 36 10.55 -12.65 3.55
C ASN A 36 10.44 -11.23 4.13
N ALA A 37 9.80 -10.31 3.39
CA ALA A 37 9.62 -8.95 3.88
C ALA A 37 8.55 -8.89 5.00
N LEU A 38 7.51 -9.72 4.93
CA LEU A 38 6.51 -9.86 5.97
C LEU A 38 7.12 -10.48 7.23
N ASN A 39 7.91 -11.53 7.09
CA ASN A 39 8.56 -12.22 8.19
C ASN A 39 9.53 -11.32 8.99
N ARG A 40 10.11 -10.29 8.37
CA ARG A 40 10.91 -9.27 9.07
C ARG A 40 10.09 -8.38 10.00
N LYS A 41 8.76 -8.33 9.86
CA LYS A 41 7.86 -7.55 10.72
C LYS A 41 7.49 -8.26 12.02
N ARG A 42 7.72 -9.58 12.11
CA ARG A 42 7.42 -10.39 13.32
C ARG A 42 8.13 -9.83 14.54
N LYS A 43 7.50 -9.98 15.70
CA LYS A 43 8.08 -9.63 17.00
C LYS A 43 8.64 -10.83 17.74
N ASN A 44 8.27 -12.04 17.30
CA ASN A 44 8.80 -13.30 17.79
C ASN A 44 8.95 -14.32 16.66
N ASP A 45 9.61 -15.42 16.91
CA ASP A 45 9.93 -16.46 15.93
C ASP A 45 9.04 -17.72 16.04
N SER A 46 7.94 -17.65 16.81
CA SER A 46 7.03 -18.81 17.01
C SER A 46 6.19 -19.14 15.77
N TYR A 47 6.16 -18.28 14.76
CA TYR A 47 5.38 -18.45 13.54
C TYR A 47 6.09 -17.83 12.32
N SER A 48 5.59 -18.14 11.13
CA SER A 48 5.99 -17.47 9.88
C SER A 48 4.76 -17.03 9.09
N PHE A 49 4.87 -15.90 8.38
CA PHE A 49 3.83 -15.47 7.46
C PHE A 49 3.89 -16.27 6.16
N LYS A 50 2.70 -16.69 5.70
CA LYS A 50 2.45 -17.35 4.43
C LYS A 50 1.35 -16.63 3.66
N VAL A 51 1.60 -16.41 2.37
CA VAL A 51 0.65 -15.78 1.46
C VAL A 51 0.22 -16.81 0.43
N PHE A 52 -1.07 -17.07 0.36
CA PHE A 52 -1.65 -17.98 -0.64
C PHE A 52 -2.48 -17.19 -1.61
N LYS A 53 -2.31 -17.47 -2.90
CA LYS A 53 -3.14 -16.96 -3.98
C LYS A 53 -3.88 -18.12 -4.61
N THR A 54 -5.18 -17.96 -4.76
CA THR A 54 -6.05 -18.88 -5.52
C THR A 54 -6.84 -18.11 -6.55
N GLU A 55 -7.10 -18.73 -7.68
CA GLU A 55 -7.86 -18.16 -8.79
C GLU A 55 -8.95 -19.15 -9.22
N ASP A 56 -10.16 -18.68 -9.44
CA ASP A 56 -11.27 -19.46 -10.00
C ASP A 56 -12.24 -18.53 -10.74
N GLN A 57 -13.00 -19.08 -11.65
CA GLN A 57 -14.13 -18.40 -12.30
C GLN A 57 -15.36 -18.30 -11.40
N SER A 58 -15.37 -18.96 -10.24
CA SER A 58 -16.45 -18.97 -9.27
C SER A 58 -15.98 -18.57 -7.88
N MET A 59 -16.52 -17.48 -7.37
CA MET A 59 -16.25 -17.02 -6.00
C MET A 59 -16.71 -18.06 -4.96
N THR A 60 -17.79 -18.81 -5.24
CA THR A 60 -18.29 -19.88 -4.36
C THR A 60 -17.24 -20.97 -4.18
N ARG A 61 -16.65 -21.46 -5.28
CA ARG A 61 -15.58 -22.47 -5.21
C ARG A 61 -14.34 -21.97 -4.46
N LEU A 62 -13.97 -20.72 -4.63
CA LEU A 62 -12.87 -20.11 -3.87
C LEU A 62 -13.16 -20.11 -2.37
N HIS A 63 -14.39 -19.80 -1.96
CA HIS A 63 -14.79 -19.83 -0.55
C HIS A 63 -14.84 -21.26 0.02
N GLU A 64 -15.32 -22.21 -0.74
CA GLU A 64 -15.32 -23.63 -0.34
C GLU A 64 -13.91 -24.20 -0.21
N GLY A 65 -13.05 -23.90 -1.18
CA GLY A 65 -11.66 -24.34 -1.22
C GLY A 65 -10.67 -23.47 -0.42
N ARG A 66 -11.13 -22.55 0.39
CA ARG A 66 -10.27 -21.52 1.05
C ARG A 66 -9.14 -22.07 1.92
N PHE A 67 -9.27 -23.28 2.46
CA PHE A 67 -8.23 -23.89 3.29
C PHE A 67 -7.29 -24.79 2.50
N TYR A 68 -7.67 -25.14 1.28
CA TYR A 68 -6.90 -26.06 0.46
C TYR A 68 -5.44 -25.63 0.25
N PRO A 69 -5.13 -24.36 -0.07
CA PRO A 69 -3.74 -23.91 -0.23
C PRO A 69 -2.89 -24.04 1.04
N LEU A 70 -3.50 -23.77 2.20
CA LEU A 70 -2.81 -23.94 3.48
C LEU A 70 -2.54 -25.43 3.77
N LEU A 71 -3.53 -26.30 3.57
CA LEU A 71 -3.36 -27.74 3.77
C LEU A 71 -2.37 -28.33 2.75
N GLN A 72 -2.39 -27.90 1.49
CA GLN A 72 -1.43 -28.29 0.47
C GLN A 72 0.00 -27.90 0.90
N TYR A 73 0.20 -26.66 1.32
CA TYR A 73 1.50 -26.20 1.83
C TYR A 73 2.02 -27.08 2.98
N LEU A 74 1.15 -27.44 3.92
CA LEU A 74 1.52 -28.29 5.05
C LEU A 74 1.78 -29.73 4.59
N GLY A 75 0.97 -30.26 3.67
CA GLY A 75 1.15 -31.57 3.05
C GLY A 75 2.51 -31.69 2.38
N ASP A 76 2.86 -30.70 1.56
CA ASP A 76 4.16 -30.66 0.85
C ASP A 76 5.33 -30.50 1.83
N ARG A 77 5.16 -29.67 2.87
CA ARG A 77 6.20 -29.40 3.87
C ARG A 77 6.50 -30.61 4.77
N TYR A 78 5.48 -31.37 5.16
CA TYR A 78 5.60 -32.48 6.11
C TYR A 78 5.47 -33.87 5.45
N GLY A 79 5.25 -33.93 4.16
CA GLY A 79 5.14 -35.19 3.40
C GLY A 79 3.88 -35.99 3.71
N VAL A 80 2.77 -35.32 4.03
CA VAL A 80 1.51 -35.95 4.48
C VAL A 80 0.39 -35.65 3.47
N ASP A 81 -0.45 -36.66 3.20
CA ASP A 81 -1.65 -36.49 2.38
C ASP A 81 -2.65 -35.57 3.09
N ILE A 82 -3.06 -34.50 2.39
CA ILE A 82 -3.99 -33.48 2.90
C ILE A 82 -5.33 -34.08 3.35
N ASN A 83 -5.79 -35.18 2.71
CA ASN A 83 -7.04 -35.84 3.05
C ASN A 83 -7.00 -36.56 4.40
N LYS A 84 -5.82 -36.75 4.97
CA LYS A 84 -5.63 -37.36 6.29
C LYS A 84 -5.51 -36.32 7.40
N MET A 85 -5.34 -35.03 7.06
CA MET A 85 -5.26 -33.96 8.03
C MET A 85 -6.65 -33.60 8.56
N SER A 86 -6.75 -33.28 9.83
CA SER A 86 -7.95 -32.66 10.40
C SER A 86 -7.73 -31.19 10.68
N LEU A 87 -8.76 -30.39 10.41
CA LEU A 87 -8.77 -28.94 10.62
C LEU A 87 -9.84 -28.59 11.64
N ASP A 88 -9.42 -28.18 12.82
CA ASP A 88 -10.31 -27.65 13.85
C ASP A 88 -10.27 -26.12 13.83
N SER A 89 -11.40 -25.48 13.68
CA SER A 89 -11.52 -24.03 13.79
C SER A 89 -11.76 -23.69 15.26
N LEU A 90 -10.80 -23.05 15.89
CA LEU A 90 -10.97 -22.47 17.21
C LEU A 90 -11.49 -21.05 17.00
N SER A 91 -12.80 -20.88 17.09
CA SER A 91 -13.43 -19.56 17.06
C SER A 91 -13.22 -18.91 18.41
N ALA A 92 -12.35 -17.93 18.47
CA ALA A 92 -12.42 -16.91 19.47
C ALA A 92 -13.70 -16.07 19.28
N GLY A 93 -14.14 -15.33 20.28
CA GLY A 93 -15.40 -14.58 20.26
C GLY A 93 -15.54 -13.56 19.13
N PRO A 94 -16.65 -12.83 19.05
CA PRO A 94 -16.85 -11.81 18.02
C PRO A 94 -15.73 -10.78 18.03
N GLY A 95 -15.01 -10.67 16.90
CA GLY A 95 -13.90 -9.73 16.73
C GLY A 95 -12.50 -10.31 16.97
N GLU A 96 -12.40 -11.56 17.41
CA GLU A 96 -11.09 -12.22 17.54
C GLU A 96 -10.66 -12.90 16.22
N PRO A 97 -9.34 -12.97 15.96
CA PRO A 97 -8.84 -13.58 14.74
C PRO A 97 -9.12 -15.08 14.70
N TYR A 98 -9.50 -15.60 13.55
CA TYR A 98 -9.72 -17.02 13.36
C TYR A 98 -8.39 -17.79 13.48
N THR A 99 -8.28 -18.62 14.50
CA THR A 99 -7.16 -19.54 14.69
C THR A 99 -7.60 -20.97 14.36
N TYR A 100 -6.78 -21.67 13.62
CA TYR A 100 -7.00 -23.04 13.17
C TYR A 100 -5.96 -23.94 13.80
N ARG A 101 -6.41 -25.08 14.35
CA ARG A 101 -5.57 -26.18 14.76
C ARG A 101 -5.61 -27.23 13.68
N ILE A 102 -4.46 -27.56 13.12
CA ILE A 102 -4.32 -28.55 12.05
C ILE A 102 -3.56 -29.74 12.63
N VAL A 103 -4.23 -30.89 12.69
CA VAL A 103 -3.62 -32.14 13.15
C VAL A 103 -3.07 -32.88 11.94
N ILE A 104 -1.80 -33.18 12.00
CA ILE A 104 -1.03 -33.92 10.98
C ILE A 104 -0.80 -35.32 11.50
N PRO A 105 -1.38 -36.37 10.89
CA PRO A 105 -1.19 -37.73 11.32
C PRO A 105 0.26 -38.22 11.08
N GLU A 106 0.89 -38.76 12.08
CA GLU A 106 2.24 -39.33 11.98
C GLU A 106 2.24 -40.79 12.50
N ILE A 107 3.33 -41.52 12.25
CA ILE A 107 3.41 -42.96 12.56
C ILE A 107 3.37 -43.21 14.08
N GLU A 108 4.01 -42.36 14.87
CA GLU A 108 4.10 -42.56 16.31
C GLU A 108 3.06 -41.77 17.11
N ARG A 109 2.82 -40.55 16.72
CA ARG A 109 1.80 -39.66 17.34
C ARG A 109 1.41 -38.53 16.36
N ASP A 110 0.19 -38.07 16.48
CA ASP A 110 -0.27 -36.91 15.71
C ASP A 110 0.50 -35.65 16.12
N ALA A 111 0.95 -34.90 15.14
CA ALA A 111 1.58 -33.61 15.30
C ALA A 111 0.56 -32.49 15.09
N THR A 112 0.84 -31.31 15.64
CA THR A 112 -0.07 -30.17 15.56
C THR A 112 0.64 -28.96 14.97
N VAL A 113 -0.04 -28.28 14.03
CA VAL A 113 0.36 -26.97 13.51
C VAL A 113 -0.80 -26.00 13.74
N TRP A 114 -0.47 -24.80 14.18
CA TRP A 114 -1.43 -23.75 14.39
C TRP A 114 -1.32 -22.72 13.28
N ALA A 115 -2.44 -22.24 12.78
CA ALA A 115 -2.48 -21.18 11.75
C ALA A 115 -3.51 -20.12 12.14
N GLN A 116 -3.10 -18.88 12.20
CA GLN A 116 -4.01 -17.74 12.39
C GLN A 116 -4.20 -17.01 11.09
N ARG A 117 -5.47 -16.84 10.66
CA ARG A 117 -5.78 -16.02 9.50
C ARG A 117 -5.66 -14.55 9.86
N VAL A 118 -4.71 -13.88 9.24
CA VAL A 118 -4.40 -12.47 9.48
C VAL A 118 -5.29 -11.55 8.67
N ASP A 119 -5.40 -11.82 7.35
CA ASP A 119 -6.19 -11.01 6.44
C ASP A 119 -6.58 -11.77 5.18
N VAL A 120 -7.57 -11.25 4.46
CA VAL A 120 -8.00 -11.75 3.17
C VAL A 120 -8.25 -10.58 2.21
N TYR A 121 -7.89 -10.78 0.96
CA TYR A 121 -8.15 -9.81 -0.10
C TYR A 121 -8.67 -10.55 -1.34
N SER A 122 -9.73 -10.03 -1.94
CA SER A 122 -10.26 -10.55 -3.19
C SER A 122 -10.26 -9.45 -4.26
N ASN A 123 -9.89 -9.84 -5.47
CA ASN A 123 -9.92 -9.01 -6.65
C ASN A 123 -10.66 -9.73 -7.77
N VAL A 124 -11.16 -8.97 -8.72
CA VAL A 124 -11.75 -9.49 -9.95
C VAL A 124 -10.90 -8.98 -11.09
N ASP A 125 -10.34 -9.89 -11.86
CA ASP A 125 -9.63 -9.59 -13.09
C ASP A 125 -10.40 -10.22 -14.27
N ASN A 126 -10.04 -9.90 -15.50
CA ASN A 126 -10.60 -10.49 -16.68
C ASN A 126 -9.52 -11.34 -17.38
N ASN A 127 -9.89 -12.54 -17.81
CA ASN A 127 -9.01 -13.33 -18.64
C ASN A 127 -8.86 -12.71 -20.05
N THR A 128 -8.00 -13.30 -20.88
CA THR A 128 -7.79 -12.84 -22.25
C THR A 128 -9.04 -12.94 -23.15
N ALA A 129 -10.04 -13.70 -22.74
CA ALA A 129 -11.34 -13.83 -23.42
C ALA A 129 -12.38 -12.83 -22.88
N GLY A 130 -12.05 -12.07 -21.79
CA GLY A 130 -12.94 -11.11 -21.16
C GLY A 130 -13.84 -11.70 -20.05
N ASP A 131 -13.69 -12.99 -19.72
CA ASP A 131 -14.44 -13.58 -18.61
C ASP A 131 -13.83 -13.20 -17.26
N PRO A 132 -14.65 -12.98 -16.21
CA PRO A 132 -14.14 -12.63 -14.90
C PRO A 132 -13.38 -13.80 -14.27
N ILE A 133 -12.20 -13.49 -13.76
CA ILE A 133 -11.42 -14.37 -12.89
C ILE A 133 -11.38 -13.72 -11.50
N PHE A 134 -11.79 -14.49 -10.51
CA PHE A 134 -11.71 -14.07 -9.10
C PHE A 134 -10.35 -14.49 -8.55
N GLU A 135 -9.57 -13.52 -8.12
CA GLU A 135 -8.34 -13.74 -7.37
C GLU A 135 -8.64 -13.64 -5.88
N TYR A 136 -8.20 -14.60 -5.11
CA TYR A 136 -8.40 -14.64 -3.67
C TYR A 136 -7.06 -14.84 -2.97
N TYR A 137 -6.65 -13.84 -2.22
CA TYR A 137 -5.41 -13.82 -1.48
C TYR A 137 -5.69 -14.02 0.01
N GLN A 138 -4.89 -14.82 0.66
CA GLN A 138 -5.00 -15.12 2.09
C GLN A 138 -3.64 -14.98 2.74
N LEU A 139 -3.58 -14.25 3.83
CA LEU A 139 -2.41 -14.11 4.68
C LEU A 139 -2.62 -14.90 5.96
N TYR A 140 -1.73 -15.85 6.21
CA TYR A 140 -1.69 -16.63 7.44
C TYR A 140 -0.39 -16.41 8.20
N ALA A 141 -0.48 -16.43 9.54
CA ALA A 141 0.63 -16.70 10.45
C ALA A 141 0.58 -18.17 10.80
N VAL A 142 1.63 -18.93 10.48
CA VAL A 142 1.68 -20.40 10.62
C VAL A 142 2.79 -20.75 11.59
N SER A 143 2.49 -21.51 12.67
CA SER A 143 3.47 -21.96 13.65
C SER A 143 4.39 -23.05 13.09
N GLU A 144 5.48 -23.31 13.79
CA GLU A 144 6.25 -24.53 13.57
C GLU A 144 5.47 -25.75 14.10
N LYS A 145 5.80 -26.93 13.59
CA LYS A 145 5.18 -28.19 14.01
C LYS A 145 5.37 -28.40 15.53
N ASP A 146 4.30 -28.79 16.21
CA ASP A 146 4.21 -29.02 17.65
C ASP A 146 4.60 -27.83 18.55
N THR A 147 4.80 -26.67 17.98
CA THR A 147 5.09 -25.46 18.73
C THR A 147 3.78 -24.74 19.08
N GLU A 148 3.50 -24.56 20.35
CA GLU A 148 2.39 -23.71 20.78
C GLU A 148 2.71 -22.26 20.42
N PRO A 149 1.89 -21.62 19.55
CA PRO A 149 2.23 -20.32 19.01
C PRO A 149 1.91 -19.21 20.00
N LEU A 150 2.85 -18.28 20.12
CA LEU A 150 2.57 -16.94 20.63
C LEU A 150 2.42 -16.02 19.43
N PHE A 151 1.19 -15.90 18.92
CA PHE A 151 0.93 -14.98 17.82
C PHE A 151 1.02 -13.53 18.28
N ASP A 152 1.65 -12.69 17.45
CA ASP A 152 1.59 -11.24 17.58
C ASP A 152 0.16 -10.74 17.30
N GLN A 153 -0.12 -9.49 17.64
CA GLN A 153 -1.34 -8.86 17.21
C GLN A 153 -1.17 -8.31 15.79
N PHE A 154 -2.08 -8.70 14.93
CA PHE A 154 -2.08 -8.32 13.52
C PHE A 154 -3.20 -7.33 13.26
N GLU A 155 -2.88 -6.23 12.60
CA GLU A 155 -3.83 -5.23 12.20
C GLU A 155 -3.48 -4.71 10.81
N VAL A 156 -4.45 -4.71 9.92
CA VAL A 156 -4.28 -4.07 8.60
C VAL A 156 -4.72 -2.63 8.71
N LYS A 157 -3.76 -1.72 8.57
CA LYS A 157 -3.97 -0.27 8.74
C LYS A 157 -3.85 0.46 7.43
N GLU A 158 -4.62 1.52 7.29
CA GLU A 158 -4.44 2.52 6.27
C GLU A 158 -3.63 3.70 6.81
N ARG A 159 -2.82 4.30 5.93
CA ARG A 159 -2.08 5.51 6.31
C ARG A 159 -2.99 6.72 6.30
N SER A 160 -2.81 7.61 7.26
CA SER A 160 -3.70 8.75 7.45
C SER A 160 -3.67 9.72 6.26
N ARG A 161 -4.85 10.19 5.84
CA ARG A 161 -5.01 11.20 4.77
C ARG A 161 -4.34 12.53 5.16
N GLY A 162 -4.48 12.93 6.42
CA GLY A 162 -3.84 14.14 6.93
C GLY A 162 -2.32 14.09 6.91
N GLY A 163 -1.73 12.94 7.28
CA GLY A 163 -0.28 12.71 7.18
C GLY A 163 0.22 12.78 5.74
N ALA A 164 -0.52 12.20 4.80
CA ALA A 164 -0.21 12.27 3.38
C ALA A 164 -0.26 13.72 2.85
N ALA A 165 -1.28 14.49 3.23
CA ALA A 165 -1.41 15.88 2.84
C ALA A 165 -0.25 16.72 3.40
N LEU A 166 0.12 16.52 4.67
CA LEU A 166 1.25 17.23 5.27
C LEU A 166 2.57 16.90 4.54
N MET A 167 2.82 15.63 4.21
CA MET A 167 4.00 15.23 3.45
C MET A 167 4.03 15.88 2.05
N THR A 168 2.87 15.95 1.36
CA THR A 168 2.76 16.61 0.04
C THR A 168 2.91 18.11 0.15
N ALA A 169 2.47 18.73 1.25
CA ALA A 169 2.65 20.17 1.48
C ALA A 169 4.14 20.54 1.58
N LEU A 170 4.97 19.66 2.15
CA LEU A 170 6.41 19.87 2.29
C LEU A 170 7.15 19.52 0.98
N ILE A 171 6.81 18.39 0.37
CA ILE A 171 7.48 17.89 -0.84
C ILE A 171 6.40 17.36 -1.81
N PRO A 172 6.25 17.96 -3.00
CA PRO A 172 5.29 17.48 -3.99
C PRO A 172 5.47 15.99 -4.29
N GLY A 173 4.38 15.23 -4.23
CA GLY A 173 4.40 13.78 -4.45
C GLY A 173 4.74 12.92 -3.22
N ALA A 174 5.28 13.49 -2.14
CA ALA A 174 5.67 12.71 -0.95
C ALA A 174 4.47 12.03 -0.27
N GLY A 175 3.30 12.66 -0.28
CA GLY A 175 2.08 12.04 0.25
C GLY A 175 1.63 10.81 -0.50
N GLN A 176 1.81 10.80 -1.82
CA GLN A 176 1.53 9.63 -2.66
C GLN A 176 2.51 8.48 -2.35
N PHE A 177 3.81 8.76 -2.19
CA PHE A 177 4.78 7.78 -1.71
C PHE A 177 4.41 7.26 -0.32
N TYR A 178 4.03 8.15 0.60
CA TYR A 178 3.57 7.78 1.93
C TYR A 178 2.36 6.84 1.88
N LYS A 179 1.42 7.04 0.96
CA LYS A 179 0.26 6.17 0.75
C LYS A 179 0.56 4.87 -0.01
N GLY A 180 1.76 4.70 -0.53
CA GLY A 180 2.18 3.54 -1.33
C GLY A 180 1.99 3.70 -2.84
N HIS A 181 1.48 4.84 -3.32
CA HIS A 181 1.28 5.12 -4.75
C HIS A 181 2.57 5.64 -5.39
N THR A 182 3.60 4.79 -5.48
CA THR A 182 4.96 5.16 -5.89
C THR A 182 5.01 5.75 -7.30
N PHE A 183 4.27 5.20 -8.24
CA PHE A 183 4.21 5.72 -9.61
C PHE A 183 3.64 7.15 -9.66
N LYS A 184 2.50 7.38 -9.00
CA LYS A 184 1.90 8.72 -8.93
C LYS A 184 2.83 9.73 -8.25
N GLY A 185 3.42 9.34 -7.13
CA GLY A 185 4.40 10.16 -6.42
C GLY A 185 5.59 10.53 -7.30
N GLY A 186 6.11 9.57 -8.07
CA GLY A 186 7.21 9.77 -9.02
C GLY A 186 6.85 10.72 -10.15
N VAL A 187 5.64 10.61 -10.72
CA VAL A 187 5.15 11.51 -11.79
C VAL A 187 5.01 12.93 -11.28
N ILE A 188 4.40 13.14 -10.11
CA ILE A 188 4.23 14.48 -9.51
C ILE A 188 5.58 15.10 -9.22
N LEU A 189 6.46 14.40 -8.50
CA LEU A 189 7.80 14.90 -8.16
C LEU A 189 8.66 15.19 -9.40
N GLY A 190 8.67 14.27 -10.37
CA GLY A 190 9.41 14.45 -11.62
C GLY A 190 8.92 15.64 -12.44
N SER A 191 7.60 15.86 -12.49
CA SER A 191 7.00 17.02 -13.17
C SER A 191 7.41 18.33 -12.50
N GLU A 192 7.41 18.38 -11.16
CA GLU A 192 7.84 19.55 -10.40
C GLU A 192 9.33 19.89 -10.64
N ILE A 193 10.20 18.86 -10.61
CA ILE A 193 11.61 19.04 -10.90
C ILE A 193 11.83 19.55 -12.33
N ALA A 194 11.14 18.98 -13.32
CA ALA A 194 11.25 19.39 -14.72
C ALA A 194 10.78 20.83 -14.93
N LEU A 195 9.65 21.22 -14.35
CA LEU A 195 9.12 22.58 -14.42
C LEU A 195 10.02 23.58 -13.69
N GLY A 196 10.56 23.21 -12.53
CA GLY A 196 11.53 24.02 -11.79
C GLY A 196 12.79 24.29 -12.59
N ALA A 197 13.35 23.24 -13.23
CA ALA A 197 14.50 23.39 -14.11
C ALA A 197 14.21 24.26 -15.33
N ALA A 198 13.03 24.12 -15.93
CA ALA A 198 12.59 24.96 -17.04
C ALA A 198 12.42 26.42 -16.62
N ALA A 199 11.78 26.67 -15.47
CA ALA A 199 11.61 28.01 -14.91
C ALA A 199 12.96 28.68 -14.61
N TRP A 200 13.88 27.94 -13.99
CA TRP A 200 15.24 28.39 -13.69
C TRP A 200 16.03 28.73 -14.95
N SER A 201 16.03 27.84 -15.95
CA SER A 201 16.68 28.07 -17.25
C SER A 201 16.11 29.31 -17.97
N ALA A 202 14.77 29.42 -18.01
CA ALA A 202 14.10 30.58 -18.59
C ALA A 202 14.42 31.88 -17.83
N HIS A 203 14.53 31.83 -16.49
CA HIS A 203 14.95 32.97 -15.68
C HIS A 203 16.36 33.44 -16.05
N LYS A 204 17.35 32.54 -16.05
CA LYS A 204 18.74 32.86 -16.44
C LYS A 204 18.82 33.47 -17.84
N LYS A 205 18.12 32.86 -18.82
CA LYS A 205 18.08 33.38 -20.20
C LYS A 205 17.41 34.74 -20.25
N SER A 206 16.37 35.00 -19.48
CA SER A 206 15.70 36.32 -19.46
C SER A 206 16.61 37.41 -18.92
N LEU A 207 17.46 37.10 -17.91
CA LEU A 207 18.45 38.05 -17.41
C LEU A 207 19.53 38.31 -18.45
N TYR A 208 20.10 37.27 -19.06
CA TYR A 208 21.04 37.42 -20.16
C TYR A 208 20.55 38.36 -21.29
N TYR A 209 19.29 38.14 -21.75
CA TYR A 209 18.71 39.00 -22.80
C TYR A 209 18.48 40.42 -22.30
N LYS A 210 18.15 40.63 -21.04
CA LYS A 210 18.04 41.97 -20.44
C LYS A 210 19.39 42.71 -20.48
N ASP A 211 20.49 41.99 -20.16
CA ASP A 211 21.83 42.56 -20.17
C ASP A 211 22.29 42.90 -21.57
N MET A 212 21.99 42.08 -22.59
CA MET A 212 22.24 42.37 -24.01
C MET A 212 21.50 43.64 -24.51
N VAL A 213 20.29 43.83 -24.05
CA VAL A 213 19.53 45.07 -24.36
C VAL A 213 20.18 46.28 -23.67
N ALA A 214 20.58 46.13 -22.39
CA ALA A 214 21.17 47.22 -21.63
C ALA A 214 22.55 47.63 -22.12
N SER A 215 23.33 46.68 -22.69
CA SER A 215 24.63 46.96 -23.30
C SER A 215 24.60 47.57 -24.71
N GLY A 216 23.41 47.79 -25.25
CA GLY A 216 23.23 48.31 -26.63
C GLY A 216 23.70 47.35 -27.73
N ALA A 217 23.68 46.01 -27.46
CA ALA A 217 24.10 45.03 -28.42
C ALA A 217 23.29 45.10 -29.73
N PRO A 218 23.91 44.85 -30.91
CA PRO A 218 23.18 44.86 -32.17
C PRO A 218 21.96 43.93 -32.16
N GLY A 219 20.81 44.38 -32.68
CA GLY A 219 19.57 43.60 -32.69
C GLY A 219 18.76 43.70 -31.40
N THR A 220 18.81 44.82 -30.71
CA THR A 220 18.10 45.12 -29.44
C THR A 220 16.65 44.67 -29.40
N ASP A 221 15.84 44.94 -30.46
CA ASP A 221 14.44 44.52 -30.55
C ASP A 221 14.28 42.99 -30.50
N SER A 222 15.20 42.26 -31.15
CA SER A 222 15.23 40.79 -31.11
C SER A 222 15.52 40.27 -29.68
N TRP A 223 16.49 40.88 -29.00
CA TRP A 223 16.84 40.50 -27.63
C TRP A 223 15.71 40.80 -26.65
N GLN A 224 15.05 41.95 -26.79
CA GLN A 224 13.88 42.32 -26.01
C GLN A 224 12.73 41.31 -26.19
N SER A 225 12.41 40.95 -27.44
CA SER A 225 11.38 39.95 -27.74
C SER A 225 11.69 38.58 -27.14
N LYS A 226 12.99 38.10 -27.25
CA LYS A 226 13.43 36.87 -26.64
C LYS A 226 13.34 36.93 -25.12
N GLY A 227 13.71 38.03 -24.50
CA GLY A 227 13.63 38.22 -23.02
C GLY A 227 12.17 38.18 -22.54
N ILE A 228 11.23 38.77 -23.26
CA ILE A 228 9.79 38.68 -22.97
C ILE A 228 9.29 37.25 -23.11
N GLY A 229 9.72 36.51 -24.14
CA GLY A 229 9.38 35.11 -24.35
C GLY A 229 9.86 34.22 -23.19
N MET A 230 11.10 34.41 -22.71
CA MET A 230 11.62 33.67 -21.58
C MET A 230 10.90 33.98 -20.25
N ARG A 231 10.57 35.26 -20.00
CA ARG A 231 9.74 35.63 -18.83
C ARG A 231 8.36 34.97 -18.85
N ARG A 232 7.71 34.92 -20.03
CA ARG A 232 6.41 34.23 -20.20
C ARG A 232 6.58 32.74 -19.92
N LEU A 233 7.61 32.08 -20.48
CA LEU A 233 7.89 30.66 -20.22
C LEU A 233 8.11 30.37 -18.74
N ARG A 234 8.94 31.17 -18.06
CA ARG A 234 9.15 31.05 -16.61
C ARG A 234 7.84 31.14 -15.84
N ASN A 235 7.03 32.19 -16.10
CA ASN A 235 5.78 32.40 -15.38
C ASN A 235 4.78 31.28 -15.64
N THR A 236 4.69 30.78 -16.88
CA THR A 236 3.85 29.61 -17.20
C THR A 236 4.32 28.36 -16.47
N ALA A 237 5.63 28.11 -16.38
CA ALA A 237 6.17 26.98 -15.65
C ALA A 237 5.86 27.07 -14.14
N LEU A 238 5.99 28.26 -13.53
CA LEU A 238 5.66 28.48 -12.11
C LEU A 238 4.16 28.28 -11.83
N VAL A 239 3.28 28.75 -12.70
CA VAL A 239 1.83 28.52 -12.56
C VAL A 239 1.50 27.04 -12.70
N ALA A 240 2.13 26.34 -13.65
CA ALA A 240 1.95 24.90 -13.81
C ALA A 240 2.44 24.11 -12.58
N MET A 241 3.59 24.48 -11.99
CA MET A 241 4.06 23.92 -10.73
C MET A 241 3.03 24.08 -9.62
N GLY A 242 2.53 25.30 -9.40
CA GLY A 242 1.50 25.55 -8.39
C GLY A 242 0.23 24.71 -8.61
N GLY A 243 -0.18 24.52 -9.86
CA GLY A 243 -1.31 23.66 -10.23
C GLY A 243 -1.06 22.19 -9.92
N ILE A 244 0.12 21.65 -10.28
CA ILE A 244 0.49 20.25 -9.99
C ILE A 244 0.60 20.04 -8.48
N TRP A 245 1.17 20.96 -7.76
CA TRP A 245 1.27 20.88 -6.29
C TRP A 245 -0.10 20.90 -5.61
N ALA A 246 -1.00 21.80 -6.02
CA ALA A 246 -2.38 21.86 -5.52
C ALA A 246 -3.15 20.56 -5.84
N PHE A 247 -2.97 20.02 -7.05
CA PHE A 247 -3.51 18.72 -7.43
C PHE A 247 -2.93 17.59 -6.55
N GLY A 248 -1.62 17.59 -6.31
CA GLY A 248 -0.97 16.61 -5.44
C GLY A 248 -1.53 16.63 -4.01
N LEU A 249 -1.82 17.82 -3.45
CA LEU A 249 -2.47 17.97 -2.16
C LEU A 249 -3.90 17.42 -2.17
N TYR A 250 -4.68 17.76 -3.19
CA TYR A 250 -6.04 17.22 -3.35
C TYR A 250 -6.03 15.69 -3.46
N ASP A 251 -5.18 15.13 -4.32
CA ASP A 251 -5.05 13.68 -4.50
C ASP A 251 -4.59 12.99 -3.19
N ALA A 252 -3.68 13.61 -2.44
CA ALA A 252 -3.25 13.10 -1.14
C ALA A 252 -4.39 13.04 -0.11
N LEU A 253 -5.38 13.90 -0.19
CA LEU A 253 -6.57 13.89 0.66
C LEU A 253 -7.65 12.93 0.14
N ALA A 254 -7.87 12.90 -1.17
CA ALA A 254 -8.98 12.20 -1.80
C ALA A 254 -8.71 10.70 -2.04
N THR A 255 -7.47 10.34 -2.39
CA THR A 255 -7.12 8.95 -2.72
C THR A 255 -7.01 8.09 -1.46
N GLU A 256 -7.46 6.85 -1.51
CA GLU A 256 -7.25 5.86 -0.46
C GLU A 256 -5.78 5.45 -0.37
N SER A 257 -5.32 5.06 0.82
CA SER A 257 -3.97 4.53 1.00
C SER A 257 -3.95 3.02 0.75
N MET A 258 -2.81 2.49 0.32
CA MET A 258 -2.61 1.04 0.29
C MET A 258 -2.61 0.51 1.72
N PRO A 259 -3.47 -0.47 2.05
CA PRO A 259 -3.44 -1.11 3.36
C PRO A 259 -2.10 -1.80 3.61
N PHE A 260 -1.57 -1.66 4.81
CA PHE A 260 -0.31 -2.30 5.21
C PHE A 260 -0.48 -3.11 6.49
N LEU A 261 0.26 -4.20 6.59
CA LEU A 261 0.28 -5.04 7.78
C LEU A 261 1.08 -4.36 8.89
N TYR A 262 0.42 -4.07 9.99
CA TYR A 262 1.01 -3.63 11.24
C TYR A 262 1.06 -4.83 12.20
N VAL A 263 2.24 -5.07 12.78
CA VAL A 263 2.48 -6.15 13.74
C VAL A 263 2.92 -5.52 15.04
N SER A 264 2.17 -5.75 16.11
CA SER A 264 2.53 -5.38 17.47
C SER A 264 2.78 -6.62 18.31
N ALA A 265 3.62 -6.49 19.33
CA ALA A 265 3.82 -7.57 20.28
C ALA A 265 2.48 -8.01 20.87
N PRO A 266 2.34 -9.30 21.23
CA PRO A 266 1.16 -9.78 21.94
C PRO A 266 0.95 -8.87 23.15
N GLN A 267 -0.27 -8.39 23.36
CA GLN A 267 -0.54 -7.67 24.60
C GLN A 267 -0.37 -8.68 25.73
N GLY A 268 0.73 -8.55 26.45
CA GLY A 268 0.87 -9.23 27.74
C GLY A 268 -0.36 -8.90 28.58
N GLY A 269 -0.90 -9.91 29.25
CA GLY A 269 -2.19 -9.89 29.91
C GLY A 269 -2.59 -8.53 30.49
N GLN A 270 -3.73 -8.03 30.10
CA GLN A 270 -4.26 -6.78 30.62
C GLN A 270 -4.73 -6.98 32.06
N LEU A 271 -4.09 -6.31 32.98
CA LEU A 271 -4.58 -6.19 34.34
C LEU A 271 -5.77 -5.21 34.35
N THR A 272 -6.97 -5.75 34.36
CA THR A 272 -8.18 -4.92 34.43
C THR A 272 -8.67 -4.89 35.88
N VAL A 273 -8.81 -3.70 36.43
CA VAL A 273 -9.45 -3.49 37.72
C VAL A 273 -10.93 -3.35 37.49
N ALA A 274 -11.71 -4.33 37.90
CA ALA A 274 -13.18 -4.29 37.79
C ALA A 274 -13.82 -4.23 39.18
N PRO A 275 -14.97 -3.55 39.34
CA PRO A 275 -15.73 -3.64 40.58
C PRO A 275 -16.13 -5.09 40.87
N SER A 276 -15.95 -5.53 42.10
CA SER A 276 -16.36 -6.85 42.50
C SER A 276 -17.88 -7.02 42.41
N SER A 277 -18.34 -8.10 41.82
CA SER A 277 -19.77 -8.45 41.74
C SER A 277 -20.38 -8.83 43.10
N MET A 278 -19.59 -8.98 44.15
CA MET A 278 -20.02 -9.41 45.49
C MET A 278 -20.02 -8.31 46.54
N GLY A 279 -20.00 -7.03 46.19
CA GLY A 279 -20.00 -5.94 47.15
C GLY A 279 -18.76 -5.05 47.10
N MET A 280 -18.51 -4.23 48.11
CA MET A 280 -17.42 -3.23 48.14
C MET A 280 -16.02 -3.90 48.04
N GLY A 281 -15.53 -4.09 46.82
CA GLY A 281 -14.20 -4.63 46.52
C GLY A 281 -13.81 -4.38 45.07
N LEU A 282 -12.51 -4.40 44.78
CA LEU A 282 -11.93 -4.35 43.45
C LEU A 282 -11.37 -5.74 43.13
N THR A 283 -11.79 -6.30 42.00
CA THR A 283 -11.25 -7.56 41.48
C THR A 283 -10.23 -7.26 40.42
N LEU A 284 -9.00 -7.77 40.61
CA LEU A 284 -7.97 -7.78 39.59
C LEU A 284 -8.21 -8.96 38.65
N VAL A 285 -8.63 -8.67 37.43
CA VAL A 285 -8.77 -9.70 36.38
C VAL A 285 -7.55 -9.60 35.50
N TYR A 286 -6.74 -10.65 35.53
CA TYR A 286 -5.64 -10.83 34.61
C TYR A 286 -6.12 -11.72 33.47
N ARG A 287 -6.17 -11.20 32.26
CA ARG A 287 -6.41 -11.99 31.04
C ARG A 287 -5.07 -12.22 30.37
N PHE A 288 -4.72 -13.46 30.23
CA PHE A 288 -3.55 -13.91 29.47
C PHE A 288 -3.81 -13.80 27.99
#